data_33a63c2a11ebfebf470da82177ffe527
#
_entry.id   33a63c2a11ebfebf470da82177ffe527
#
_cell.length_a   1.000
_cell.length_b   1.000
_cell.length_c   1.000
_cell.angle_alpha   90.00
_cell.angle_beta   90.00
_cell.angle_gamma   90.00
#
_symmetry.space_group_name_H-M   'P 1'
#
loop_
_entity.id
_entity.type
_entity.pdbx_description
1 polymer ?
#
loop_
_entity_poly.entity_id
_entity_poly.type
_entity_poly.pdbx_seq_one_letter_code
_entity_poly.pdbx_strand_id
1 'polypeptide(L)'
;MLAGVTAALGPNLWWLVPGVAVLAVIAFPMPRRGPNSGARDVWRGFKYALRQAVLSRAGGRCEGAAFIAWGRCTSPAVQVDHVFPWSRGGPTVVSNGQALCARHNRSKGAMTPPWWYVLSLERRRRTYFPQGADVHVFAIMTEEESAARTATAVSRSKARTRR
;
A
#
# COMPACT_ATOMS: atom_id res chain seq x y z
N MET A 1 -6.24 31.22 22.69
CA MET A 1 -5.60 31.38 21.37
C MET A 1 -6.52 31.11 20.17
N LEU A 2 -7.60 30.31 20.29
CA LEU A 2 -8.54 30.08 19.18
C LEU A 2 -9.46 31.27 18.83
N ALA A 3 -9.77 32.15 19.80
CA ALA A 3 -10.60 33.35 19.58
C ALA A 3 -9.96 34.42 18.68
N GLY A 4 -8.63 34.46 18.58
CA GLY A 4 -7.91 35.41 17.74
C GLY A 4 -7.93 35.09 16.24
N VAL A 5 -8.08 33.80 15.88
CA VAL A 5 -8.11 33.37 14.48
C VAL A 5 -9.47 33.64 13.83
N THR A 6 -10.55 33.53 14.63
CA THR A 6 -11.90 33.81 14.14
C THR A 6 -12.19 35.29 13.89
N ALA A 7 -11.46 36.20 14.57
CA ALA A 7 -11.58 37.64 14.36
C ALA A 7 -10.86 38.14 13.10
N ALA A 8 -9.85 37.40 12.62
CA ALA A 8 -9.08 37.76 11.41
C ALA A 8 -9.77 37.28 10.11
N LEU A 9 -10.62 36.28 10.20
CA LEU A 9 -11.45 35.80 9.08
C LEU A 9 -12.78 36.54 9.17
N GLY A 10 -13.04 37.49 8.28
CA GLY A 10 -14.32 38.20 8.22
C GLY A 10 -15.49 37.21 8.20
N PRO A 11 -16.72 37.66 8.57
CA PRO A 11 -17.88 36.79 8.82
C PRO A 11 -18.27 35.88 7.65
N ASN A 12 -17.65 36.06 6.49
CA ASN A 12 -18.01 35.32 5.25
C ASN A 12 -17.02 34.22 4.87
N LEU A 13 -15.94 33.95 5.64
CA LEU A 13 -14.92 32.95 5.28
C LEU A 13 -14.85 31.73 6.23
N TRP A 14 -15.66 31.70 7.28
CA TRP A 14 -15.69 30.59 8.23
C TRP A 14 -16.07 29.24 7.58
N TRP A 15 -16.83 29.27 6.48
CA TRP A 15 -17.19 28.06 5.72
C TRP A 15 -16.01 27.39 5.03
N LEU A 16 -14.88 28.08 4.84
CA LEU A 16 -13.63 27.48 4.33
C LEU A 16 -12.96 26.56 5.36
N VAL A 17 -13.17 26.80 6.65
CA VAL A 17 -12.54 26.04 7.75
C VAL A 17 -12.82 24.54 7.63
N PRO A 18 -14.07 24.07 7.45
CA PRO A 18 -14.31 22.63 7.28
C PRO A 18 -13.66 22.06 6.00
N GLY A 19 -13.62 22.84 4.92
CA GLY A 19 -12.95 22.42 3.68
C GLY A 19 -11.44 22.25 3.87
N VAL A 20 -10.78 23.19 4.53
CA VAL A 20 -9.35 23.12 4.85
C VAL A 20 -9.07 21.96 5.83
N ALA A 21 -9.93 21.76 6.83
CA ALA A 21 -9.81 20.64 7.76
C ALA A 21 -9.92 19.30 7.05
N VAL A 22 -10.86 19.14 6.12
CA VAL A 22 -11.02 17.92 5.30
C VAL A 22 -9.78 17.69 4.42
N LEU A 23 -9.27 18.74 3.77
CA LEU A 23 -8.04 18.66 2.98
C LEU A 23 -6.83 18.29 3.82
N ALA A 24 -6.70 18.86 5.01
CA ALA A 24 -5.61 18.53 5.95
C ALA A 24 -5.68 17.06 6.39
N VAL A 25 -6.89 16.55 6.67
CA VAL A 25 -7.10 15.13 7.01
C VAL A 25 -6.77 14.22 5.83
N ILE A 26 -7.14 14.60 4.60
CA ILE A 26 -6.84 13.80 3.39
C ILE A 26 -5.34 13.80 3.09
N ALA A 27 -4.67 14.94 3.29
CA ALA A 27 -3.25 15.13 3.02
C ALA A 27 -2.34 14.63 4.16
N PHE A 28 -2.91 14.23 5.31
CA PHE A 28 -2.12 13.83 6.46
C PHE A 28 -1.22 12.63 6.14
N PRO A 29 0.10 12.76 6.30
CA PRO A 29 1.02 11.67 5.98
C PRO A 29 0.80 10.49 6.94
N MET A 30 0.75 9.27 6.39
CA MET A 30 0.68 8.06 7.21
C MET A 30 1.94 7.88 8.06
N PRO A 31 1.84 7.92 9.39
CA PRO A 31 3.00 7.66 10.22
C PRO A 31 3.47 6.20 10.08
N ARG A 32 4.74 6.00 9.71
CA ARG A 32 5.50 4.74 9.82
C ARG A 32 5.00 3.48 9.08
N ARG A 33 4.06 3.58 8.14
CA ARG A 33 3.59 2.42 7.35
C ARG A 33 4.14 2.38 5.93
N GLY A 34 4.66 3.50 5.45
CA GLY A 34 5.31 3.62 4.16
C GLY A 34 6.70 2.98 4.13
N PRO A 35 7.35 2.99 2.96
CA PRO A 35 8.71 2.48 2.81
C PRO A 35 9.68 3.10 3.80
N ASN A 36 10.48 2.27 4.46
CA ASN A 36 11.55 2.71 5.37
C ASN A 36 12.86 3.07 4.65
N SER A 37 12.92 2.85 3.34
CA SER A 37 14.06 3.16 2.49
C SER A 37 13.58 3.76 1.18
N GLY A 38 14.31 4.75 0.64
CA GLY A 38 14.13 5.25 -0.71
C GLY A 38 14.69 4.32 -1.78
N ALA A 39 15.49 3.32 -1.40
CA ALA A 39 16.05 2.34 -2.30
C ALA A 39 14.97 1.34 -2.77
N ARG A 40 15.05 0.96 -4.04
CA ARG A 40 14.15 -0.05 -4.59
C ARG A 40 14.62 -1.44 -4.20
N ASP A 41 13.67 -2.29 -3.78
CA ASP A 41 13.93 -3.72 -3.60
C ASP A 41 14.45 -4.32 -4.91
N VAL A 42 15.46 -5.20 -4.82
CA VAL A 42 15.97 -5.96 -5.96
C VAL A 42 14.94 -6.88 -6.59
N TRP A 43 13.91 -7.25 -5.83
CA TRP A 43 12.75 -7.99 -6.30
C TRP A 43 11.64 -7.03 -6.70
N ARG A 44 11.47 -6.85 -8.00
CA ARG A 44 10.43 -5.95 -8.52
C ARG A 44 9.01 -6.48 -8.40
N GLY A 45 8.81 -7.77 -8.31
CA GLY A 45 7.47 -8.34 -8.35
C GLY A 45 7.30 -9.58 -7.49
N PHE A 46 6.08 -9.81 -7.05
CA PHE A 46 5.71 -10.99 -6.27
C PHE A 46 5.80 -12.26 -7.13
N LYS A 47 6.62 -13.20 -6.72
CA LYS A 47 6.84 -14.48 -7.41
C LYS A 47 6.61 -15.64 -6.45
N TYR A 48 6.28 -16.81 -7.01
CA TYR A 48 6.17 -18.08 -6.29
C TYR A 48 5.42 -17.96 -4.95
N ALA A 49 6.05 -18.33 -3.85
CA ALA A 49 5.45 -18.36 -2.52
C ALA A 49 4.87 -17.01 -2.07
N LEU A 50 5.55 -15.89 -2.34
CA LEU A 50 5.04 -14.55 -1.98
C LEU A 50 3.74 -14.24 -2.73
N ARG A 51 3.69 -14.56 -4.03
CA ARG A 51 2.48 -14.36 -4.83
C ARG A 51 1.35 -15.24 -4.32
N GLN A 52 1.63 -16.51 -4.05
CA GLN A 52 0.64 -17.44 -3.53
C GLN A 52 0.12 -17.00 -2.15
N ALA A 53 1.01 -16.57 -1.25
CA ALA A 53 0.62 -16.08 0.07
C ALA A 53 -0.33 -14.87 -0.01
N VAL A 54 -0.09 -13.93 -0.92
CA VAL A 54 -0.98 -12.77 -1.09
C VAL A 54 -2.33 -13.18 -1.70
N LEU A 55 -2.35 -14.07 -2.68
CA LEU A 55 -3.58 -14.53 -3.31
C LEU A 55 -4.43 -15.38 -2.36
N SER A 56 -3.81 -16.31 -1.62
CA SER A 56 -4.52 -17.22 -0.73
C SER A 56 -5.17 -16.48 0.44
N ARG A 57 -4.45 -15.53 1.10
CA ARG A 57 -5.06 -14.74 2.19
C ARG A 57 -6.23 -13.87 1.71
N ALA A 58 -6.23 -13.48 0.43
CA ALA A 58 -7.34 -12.78 -0.19
C ALA A 58 -8.46 -13.71 -0.70
N GLY A 59 -8.33 -15.04 -0.50
CA GLY A 59 -9.29 -16.03 -1.01
C GLY A 59 -9.43 -15.98 -2.54
N GLY A 60 -8.34 -15.66 -3.27
CA GLY A 60 -8.34 -15.58 -4.73
C GLY A 60 -9.18 -14.42 -5.31
N ARG A 61 -9.74 -13.56 -4.48
CA ARG A 61 -10.65 -12.47 -4.90
C ARG A 61 -9.98 -11.10 -4.80
N CYS A 62 -10.36 -10.19 -5.69
CA CYS A 62 -9.82 -8.85 -5.76
C CYS A 62 -10.05 -8.06 -4.45
N GLU A 63 -9.01 -7.42 -3.93
CA GLU A 63 -9.06 -6.56 -2.73
C GLU A 63 -9.42 -5.09 -3.04
N GLY A 64 -9.64 -4.74 -4.31
CA GLY A 64 -10.11 -3.42 -4.71
C GLY A 64 -11.48 -3.09 -4.12
N ALA A 65 -11.76 -1.80 -3.92
CA ALA A 65 -13.07 -1.35 -3.49
C ALA A 65 -14.09 -1.52 -4.62
N ALA A 66 -15.32 -1.90 -4.28
CA ALA A 66 -16.41 -1.99 -5.25
C ALA A 66 -16.91 -0.60 -5.68
N PHE A 67 -17.05 0.30 -4.71
CA PHE A 67 -17.47 1.68 -4.92
C PHE A 67 -16.77 2.60 -3.92
N ILE A 68 -16.03 3.61 -4.42
CA ILE A 68 -15.20 4.53 -3.62
C ILE A 68 -14.33 3.73 -2.63
N ALA A 69 -14.56 3.81 -1.31
CA ALA A 69 -13.84 3.08 -0.27
C ALA A 69 -14.65 1.90 0.31
N TRP A 70 -15.85 1.64 -0.21
CA TRP A 70 -16.81 0.71 0.36
C TRP A 70 -16.90 -0.59 -0.43
N GLY A 71 -17.20 -1.65 0.31
CA GLY A 71 -17.35 -2.97 -0.25
C GLY A 71 -16.06 -3.55 -0.84
N ARG A 72 -16.14 -4.76 -1.31
CA ARG A 72 -15.04 -5.49 -1.94
C ARG A 72 -15.43 -5.88 -3.37
N CYS A 73 -14.55 -5.67 -4.32
CA CYS A 73 -14.73 -6.10 -5.70
C CYS A 73 -15.03 -7.60 -5.78
N THR A 74 -15.98 -7.99 -6.61
CA THR A 74 -16.40 -9.40 -6.79
C THR A 74 -15.54 -10.18 -7.77
N SER A 75 -14.72 -9.50 -8.58
CA SER A 75 -13.89 -10.15 -9.60
C SER A 75 -12.77 -11.00 -9.00
N PRO A 76 -12.35 -12.08 -9.67
CA PRO A 76 -11.17 -12.85 -9.26
C PRO A 76 -9.91 -11.98 -9.29
N ALA A 77 -8.99 -12.24 -8.37
CA ALA A 77 -7.67 -11.64 -8.37
C ALA A 77 -6.75 -12.41 -9.33
N VAL A 78 -6.23 -11.72 -10.33
CA VAL A 78 -5.31 -12.30 -11.32
C VAL A 78 -3.89 -11.74 -11.21
N GLN A 79 -3.73 -10.66 -10.45
CA GLN A 79 -2.46 -9.96 -10.26
C GLN A 79 -2.20 -9.70 -8.77
N VAL A 80 -0.93 -9.63 -8.41
CA VAL A 80 -0.50 -9.13 -7.09
C VAL A 80 0.35 -7.90 -7.33
N ASP A 81 -0.05 -6.81 -6.69
CA ASP A 81 0.65 -5.53 -6.77
C ASP A 81 1.05 -5.04 -5.37
N HIS A 82 1.96 -4.09 -5.32
CA HIS A 82 2.38 -3.43 -4.11
C HIS A 82 1.35 -2.39 -3.67
N VAL A 83 0.96 -2.35 -2.40
CA VAL A 83 0.14 -1.25 -1.86
C VAL A 83 0.93 0.06 -1.95
N PHE A 84 2.13 0.10 -1.36
CA PHE A 84 3.10 1.17 -1.59
C PHE A 84 3.98 0.80 -2.78
N PRO A 85 4.00 1.58 -3.86
CA PRO A 85 4.62 1.19 -5.13
C PRO A 85 6.11 0.87 -5.02
N TRP A 86 6.55 -0.18 -5.69
CA TRP A 86 7.96 -0.54 -5.81
C TRP A 86 8.82 0.61 -6.36
N SER A 87 8.30 1.36 -7.33
CA SER A 87 8.99 2.52 -7.91
C SER A 87 9.25 3.65 -6.91
N ARG A 88 8.57 3.63 -5.76
CA ARG A 88 8.69 4.58 -4.66
C ARG A 88 9.28 3.95 -3.39
N GLY A 89 10.05 2.87 -3.54
CA GLY A 89 10.72 2.19 -2.44
C GLY A 89 9.88 1.14 -1.70
N GLY A 90 8.65 0.86 -2.13
CA GLY A 90 7.82 -0.18 -1.51
C GLY A 90 8.43 -1.58 -1.74
N PRO A 91 8.82 -2.31 -0.67
CA PRO A 91 9.44 -3.62 -0.79
C PRO A 91 8.43 -4.70 -1.19
N THR A 92 8.94 -5.77 -1.80
CA THR A 92 8.19 -6.95 -2.21
C THR A 92 8.03 -7.91 -1.03
N VAL A 93 7.22 -7.50 -0.05
CA VAL A 93 6.86 -8.29 1.13
C VAL A 93 5.36 -8.56 1.17
N VAL A 94 4.96 -9.67 1.80
CA VAL A 94 3.54 -10.05 1.85
C VAL A 94 2.67 -8.94 2.44
N SER A 95 3.09 -8.28 3.53
CA SER A 95 2.38 -7.18 4.16
C SER A 95 2.12 -5.98 3.23
N ASN A 96 3.01 -5.74 2.24
CA ASN A 96 2.85 -4.71 1.21
C ASN A 96 2.15 -5.24 -0.06
N GLY A 97 1.78 -6.52 -0.10
CA GLY A 97 1.09 -7.11 -1.25
C GLY A 97 -0.41 -6.83 -1.25
N GLN A 98 -1.00 -6.72 -2.43
CA GLN A 98 -2.45 -6.61 -2.64
C GLN A 98 -2.87 -7.46 -3.84
N ALA A 99 -3.90 -8.30 -3.65
CA ALA A 99 -4.47 -9.13 -4.70
C ALA A 99 -5.50 -8.32 -5.52
N LEU A 100 -5.29 -8.18 -6.82
CA LEU A 100 -6.10 -7.30 -7.67
C LEU A 100 -6.59 -7.99 -8.94
N CYS A 101 -7.76 -7.61 -9.43
CA CYS A 101 -8.17 -7.87 -10.81
C CYS A 101 -7.45 -6.91 -11.77
N ALA A 102 -7.42 -7.23 -13.05
CA ALA A 102 -6.71 -6.43 -14.06
C ALA A 102 -7.19 -4.96 -14.08
N ARG A 103 -8.49 -4.71 -13.91
CA ARG A 103 -9.07 -3.36 -13.89
C ARG A 103 -8.53 -2.54 -12.71
N HIS A 104 -8.60 -3.10 -11.49
CA HIS A 104 -8.14 -2.40 -10.28
C HIS A 104 -6.63 -2.20 -10.26
N ASN A 105 -5.86 -3.16 -10.78
CA ASN A 105 -4.42 -3.02 -10.91
C ASN A 105 -4.04 -1.87 -11.84
N ARG A 106 -4.69 -1.78 -13.00
CA ARG A 106 -4.48 -0.70 -13.97
C ARG A 106 -4.88 0.66 -13.39
N SER A 107 -6.04 0.74 -12.74
CA SER A 107 -6.53 1.98 -12.13
C SER A 107 -5.64 2.48 -11.00
N LYS A 108 -5.08 1.57 -10.19
CA LYS A 108 -4.18 1.92 -9.10
C LYS A 108 -2.86 2.52 -9.60
N GLY A 109 -2.26 1.94 -10.64
CA GLY A 109 -0.97 2.38 -11.16
C GLY A 109 0.12 2.45 -10.08
N ALA A 110 1.04 3.40 -10.24
CA ALA A 110 2.17 3.63 -9.32
C ALA A 110 1.91 4.79 -8.32
N MET A 111 0.67 5.04 -7.97
CA MET A 111 0.32 6.08 -7.00
C MET A 111 0.62 5.62 -5.57
N THR A 112 1.23 6.51 -4.76
CA THR A 112 1.34 6.30 -3.32
C THR A 112 -0.06 6.37 -2.71
N PRO A 113 -0.48 5.35 -1.95
CA PRO A 113 -1.83 5.35 -1.40
C PRO A 113 -1.97 6.43 -0.32
N PRO A 114 -3.07 7.18 -0.30
CA PRO A 114 -3.39 8.03 0.82
C PRO A 114 -3.75 7.17 2.04
N TRP A 115 -3.63 7.74 3.23
CA TRP A 115 -3.87 7.01 4.49
C TRP A 115 -5.27 6.37 4.58
N TRP A 116 -6.29 7.06 4.10
CA TRP A 116 -7.68 6.55 4.12
C TRP A 116 -7.84 5.32 3.22
N TYR A 117 -7.10 5.23 2.10
CA TYR A 117 -7.10 4.04 1.25
C TYR A 117 -6.56 2.82 2.01
N VAL A 118 -5.44 2.98 2.72
CA VAL A 118 -4.83 1.90 3.50
C VAL A 118 -5.75 1.48 4.64
N LEU A 119 -6.32 2.42 5.40
CA LEU A 119 -7.28 2.10 6.45
C LEU A 119 -8.51 1.38 5.93
N SER A 120 -9.07 1.81 4.80
CA SER A 120 -10.24 1.15 4.19
C SER A 120 -9.89 -0.26 3.68
N LEU A 121 -8.69 -0.47 3.16
CA LEU A 121 -8.20 -1.79 2.77
C LEU A 121 -8.05 -2.71 3.98
N GLU A 122 -7.39 -2.26 5.05
CA GLU A 122 -7.21 -3.01 6.30
C GLU A 122 -8.56 -3.34 6.96
N ARG A 123 -9.50 -2.39 6.98
CA ARG A 123 -10.86 -2.63 7.48
C ARG A 123 -11.57 -3.73 6.68
N ARG A 124 -11.45 -3.73 5.36
CA ARG A 124 -12.02 -4.79 4.52
C ARG A 124 -11.33 -6.12 4.73
N ARG A 125 -9.99 -6.16 4.89
CA ARG A 125 -9.21 -7.38 5.17
C ARG A 125 -9.71 -8.13 6.40
N ARG A 126 -10.15 -7.43 7.43
CA ARG A 126 -10.74 -8.04 8.64
C ARG A 126 -11.94 -8.93 8.36
N THR A 127 -12.65 -8.73 7.25
CA THR A 127 -13.85 -9.49 6.91
C THR A 127 -13.58 -10.75 6.08
N TYR A 128 -12.38 -10.91 5.55
CA TYR A 128 -12.08 -12.04 4.63
C TYR A 128 -10.70 -12.66 4.78
N PHE A 129 -9.79 -12.06 5.52
CA PHE A 129 -8.52 -12.73 5.81
C PHE A 129 -8.75 -13.90 6.74
N PRO A 130 -7.93 -14.96 6.63
CA PRO A 130 -7.96 -16.06 7.58
C PRO A 130 -7.78 -15.56 9.01
N GLN A 131 -8.40 -16.26 9.96
CA GLN A 131 -8.27 -15.94 11.39
C GLN A 131 -6.79 -15.96 11.80
N GLY A 132 -6.35 -14.95 12.54
CA GLY A 132 -4.95 -14.77 12.95
C GLY A 132 -4.01 -14.20 11.88
N ALA A 133 -4.47 -13.99 10.64
CA ALA A 133 -3.66 -13.35 9.62
C ALA A 133 -3.56 -11.84 9.87
N ASP A 134 -2.35 -11.29 9.70
CA ASP A 134 -2.14 -9.85 9.81
C ASP A 134 -2.83 -9.11 8.66
N VAL A 135 -3.75 -8.21 9.01
CA VAL A 135 -4.54 -7.40 8.09
C VAL A 135 -3.82 -6.10 7.70
N HIS A 136 -2.81 -5.71 8.47
CA HIS A 136 -2.15 -4.44 8.33
C HIS A 136 -1.24 -4.37 7.10
N VAL A 137 -1.11 -3.17 6.57
CA VAL A 137 -0.22 -2.87 5.45
C VAL A 137 1.06 -2.27 6.02
N PHE A 138 2.17 -2.98 5.83
CA PHE A 138 3.50 -2.48 6.16
C PHE A 138 4.41 -2.63 4.95
N ALA A 139 4.97 -1.50 4.49
CA ALA A 139 5.95 -1.46 3.43
C ALA A 139 7.38 -1.34 4.03
N ILE A 140 7.68 -2.23 4.97
CA ILE A 140 8.95 -2.24 5.71
C ILE A 140 9.62 -3.58 5.48
N MET A 141 10.90 -3.55 5.23
CA MET A 141 11.78 -4.71 5.12
C MET A 141 12.96 -4.50 6.08
N THR A 142 13.40 -5.55 6.75
CA THR A 142 14.59 -5.47 7.61
C THR A 142 15.85 -5.26 6.79
N GLU A 143 16.87 -4.65 7.40
CA GLU A 143 18.16 -4.46 6.73
C GLU A 143 18.81 -5.79 6.38
N GLU A 144 18.70 -6.80 7.27
CA GLU A 144 19.19 -8.16 7.05
C GLU A 144 18.53 -8.81 5.82
N GLU A 145 17.21 -8.70 5.70
CA GLU A 145 16.47 -9.24 4.55
C GLU A 145 16.86 -8.52 3.25
N SER A 146 17.03 -7.20 3.30
CA SER A 146 17.48 -6.38 2.17
C SER A 146 18.89 -6.78 1.73
N ALA A 147 19.83 -6.93 2.68
CA ALA A 147 21.19 -7.36 2.41
C ALA A 147 21.24 -8.79 1.82
N ALA A 148 20.47 -9.72 2.39
CA ALA A 148 20.40 -11.11 1.90
C ALA A 148 19.87 -11.18 0.45
N ARG A 149 18.83 -10.40 0.11
CA ARG A 149 18.29 -10.30 -1.25
C ARG A 149 19.30 -9.73 -2.23
N THR A 150 20.03 -8.68 -1.81
CA THR A 150 21.08 -8.05 -2.62
C THR A 150 22.23 -9.00 -2.88
N ALA A 151 22.71 -9.71 -1.86
CA ALA A 151 23.77 -10.71 -2.00
C ALA A 151 23.37 -11.84 -2.97
N THR A 152 22.12 -12.31 -2.87
CA THR A 152 21.56 -13.32 -3.78
C THR A 152 21.49 -12.81 -5.22
N ALA A 153 21.10 -11.56 -5.44
CA ALA A 153 21.04 -10.97 -6.77
C ALA A 153 22.43 -10.84 -7.40
N VAL A 154 23.43 -10.40 -6.61
CA VAL A 154 24.83 -10.29 -7.06
C VAL A 154 25.40 -11.65 -7.41
N SER A 155 25.18 -12.68 -6.60
CA SER A 155 25.69 -14.04 -6.88
C SER A 155 25.13 -14.62 -8.18
N ARG A 156 23.81 -14.43 -8.42
CA ARG A 156 23.14 -14.85 -9.66
C ARG A 156 23.68 -14.11 -10.90
N SER A 157 23.95 -12.82 -10.76
CA SER A 157 24.55 -12.03 -11.85
C SER A 157 25.92 -12.55 -12.22
N LYS A 158 26.80 -12.78 -11.23
CA LYS A 158 28.14 -13.35 -11.46
C LYS A 158 28.11 -14.73 -12.12
N ALA A 159 27.17 -15.60 -11.70
CA ALA A 159 27.02 -16.92 -12.29
C ALA A 159 26.56 -16.87 -13.75
N ARG A 160 25.76 -15.85 -14.13
CA ARG A 160 25.31 -15.63 -15.52
C ARG A 160 26.40 -15.11 -16.45
N THR A 161 27.31 -14.29 -15.95
CA THR A 161 28.43 -13.74 -16.73
C THR A 161 29.53 -14.77 -16.99
N ARG A 162 29.56 -15.88 -16.25
CA ARG A 162 30.55 -16.96 -16.41
C ARG A 162 30.12 -18.08 -17.38
N ARG A 163 28.93 -17.99 -17.94
CA ARG A 163 28.38 -18.90 -18.97
C ARG A 163 28.37 -18.24 -20.34
#